data_009f0f410e529ec99f2bb78c3843182f
#
_entry.id   009f0f410e529ec99f2bb78c3843182f
#
_cell.length_a   1.000
_cell.length_b   1.000
_cell.length_c   1.000
_cell.angle_alpha   90.00
_cell.angle_beta   90.00
_cell.angle_gamma   90.00
#
_symmetry.space_group_name_H-M   'P 1'
#
loop_
_entity.id
_entity.type
_entity.pdbx_description
1 polymer ?
#
loop_
_entity_poly.entity_id
_entity_poly.type
_entity_poly.pdbx_seq_one_letter_code
_entity_poly.pdbx_strand_id
1 'polypeptide(L)'
;GSVRRGIGSAVVRQLLAWPLPAARTELMPTHAQLRAIIAADPLRMRCLAHVRALALPDCWVAAGFVRSAVWDHLHRRGRSALPADIDVIWFDRARCDAAVDAEIEARLRRADASLEWSVKNQARMHLHNGDRPYRTAADAMCHWPETATAIGVRLSEEGEIEVAAPLGLDDLFALIVRPTAAFRGRKRQVYLDRLAAKRWSETWPDLRIVQG
;
A
#
# COMPACT_ATOMS: atom_id res chain seq x y z
N GLY A 1 -71.71 -9.35 -52.54
CA GLY A 1 -70.64 -8.92 -53.40
C GLY A 1 -69.55 -8.22 -52.63
N SER A 2 -68.37 -8.43 -53.01
CA SER A 2 -67.11 -7.72 -52.99
C SER A 2 -66.38 -7.49 -51.67
N VAL A 3 -65.35 -8.25 -51.55
CA VAL A 3 -64.20 -8.17 -50.65
C VAL A 3 -63.33 -7.00 -51.04
N ARG A 4 -62.86 -6.17 -50.09
CA ARG A 4 -61.61 -5.42 -50.26
C ARG A 4 -60.76 -5.55 -49.02
N ARG A 5 -59.58 -6.03 -49.27
CA ARG A 5 -58.46 -6.17 -48.33
C ARG A 5 -57.90 -4.79 -48.01
N GLY A 6 -57.73 -4.47 -46.76
CA GLY A 6 -56.89 -3.34 -46.31
C GLY A 6 -55.55 -3.82 -45.79
N ILE A 7 -54.49 -3.36 -46.41
CA ILE A 7 -53.10 -3.66 -46.05
C ILE A 7 -52.73 -2.73 -44.93
N GLY A 8 -52.52 -3.26 -43.73
CA GLY A 8 -52.01 -2.54 -42.61
C GLY A 8 -50.49 -2.42 -42.68
N SER A 9 -50.01 -1.21 -42.87
CA SER A 9 -48.62 -0.85 -42.82
C SER A 9 -48.06 -0.94 -41.38
N ALA A 10 -47.23 -1.94 -41.15
CA ALA A 10 -46.48 -2.06 -39.92
C ALA A 10 -45.32 -1.04 -39.91
N VAL A 11 -45.46 0.03 -39.18
CA VAL A 11 -44.37 0.96 -38.87
C VAL A 11 -43.44 0.28 -37.85
N VAL A 12 -42.38 -0.30 -38.35
CA VAL A 12 -41.27 -0.77 -37.50
C VAL A 12 -40.59 0.47 -36.93
N ARG A 13 -40.82 0.79 -35.65
CA ARG A 13 -40.04 1.73 -34.90
C ARG A 13 -38.64 1.11 -34.71
N GLN A 14 -37.70 1.55 -35.51
CA GLN A 14 -36.26 1.36 -35.28
C GLN A 14 -35.88 2.16 -34.01
N LEU A 15 -35.80 1.45 -32.91
CA LEU A 15 -35.18 1.99 -31.71
C LEU A 15 -33.68 2.13 -32.01
N LEU A 16 -33.24 3.33 -32.30
CA LEU A 16 -31.83 3.69 -32.29
C LEU A 16 -31.29 3.40 -30.92
N ALA A 17 -30.60 2.29 -30.76
CA ALA A 17 -29.81 1.97 -29.59
C ALA A 17 -28.71 3.03 -29.51
N TRP A 18 -28.85 3.94 -28.56
CA TRP A 18 -27.79 4.83 -28.15
C TRP A 18 -26.59 3.98 -27.74
N PRO A 19 -25.38 4.18 -28.33
CA PRO A 19 -24.21 3.47 -27.85
C PRO A 19 -23.98 3.92 -26.40
N LEU A 20 -24.15 2.98 -25.48
CA LEU A 20 -23.69 3.16 -24.11
C LEU A 20 -22.22 3.56 -24.18
N PRO A 21 -21.80 4.62 -23.46
CA PRO A 21 -20.37 4.93 -23.40
C PRO A 21 -19.68 3.67 -22.90
N ALA A 22 -18.66 3.24 -23.64
CA ALA A 22 -17.80 2.15 -23.23
C ALA A 22 -17.39 2.45 -21.79
N ALA A 23 -17.90 1.64 -20.86
CA ALA A 23 -17.47 1.70 -19.47
C ALA A 23 -15.94 1.59 -19.53
N ARG A 24 -15.22 2.67 -19.22
CA ARG A 24 -13.85 2.57 -18.81
C ARG A 24 -13.88 1.61 -17.63
N THR A 25 -13.53 0.38 -17.88
CA THR A 25 -13.13 -0.54 -16.85
C THR A 25 -11.84 0.08 -16.30
N GLU A 26 -11.98 1.02 -15.39
CA GLU A 26 -10.86 1.40 -14.51
C GLU A 26 -10.50 0.10 -13.84
N LEU A 27 -9.37 -0.47 -14.26
CA LEU A 27 -8.79 -1.62 -13.60
C LEU A 27 -8.61 -1.23 -12.14
N MET A 28 -9.50 -1.74 -11.29
CA MET A 28 -9.38 -1.55 -9.85
C MET A 28 -7.97 -1.95 -9.44
N PRO A 29 -7.28 -1.12 -8.61
CA PRO A 29 -5.94 -1.43 -8.15
C PRO A 29 -5.94 -2.80 -7.50
N THR A 30 -5.23 -3.73 -8.09
CA THR A 30 -5.21 -5.11 -7.63
C THR A 30 -3.89 -5.41 -6.93
N HIS A 31 -3.90 -6.37 -6.03
CA HIS A 31 -2.69 -6.96 -5.47
C HIS A 31 -1.73 -7.42 -6.58
N ALA A 32 -2.25 -7.86 -7.74
CA ALA A 32 -1.45 -8.24 -8.89
C ALA A 32 -0.66 -7.06 -9.48
N GLN A 33 -1.27 -5.88 -9.60
CA GLN A 33 -0.58 -4.68 -10.08
C GLN A 33 0.54 -4.25 -9.12
N LEU A 34 0.27 -4.27 -7.80
CA LEU A 34 1.29 -3.98 -6.80
C LEU A 34 2.46 -4.96 -6.88
N ARG A 35 2.17 -6.27 -6.96
CA ARG A 35 3.21 -7.30 -7.14
C ARG A 35 4.06 -7.04 -8.37
N ALA A 36 3.45 -6.70 -9.50
CA ALA A 36 4.16 -6.41 -10.74
C ALA A 36 5.10 -5.19 -10.59
N ILE A 37 4.65 -4.12 -9.93
CA ILE A 37 5.47 -2.93 -9.66
C ILE A 37 6.69 -3.28 -8.81
N ILE A 38 6.50 -4.05 -7.73
CA ILE A 38 7.60 -4.45 -6.83
C ILE A 38 8.54 -5.43 -7.52
N ALA A 39 8.01 -6.43 -8.26
CA ALA A 39 8.81 -7.43 -8.97
C ALA A 39 9.68 -6.83 -10.09
N ALA A 40 9.24 -5.73 -10.69
CA ALA A 40 9.99 -5.02 -11.73
C ALA A 40 11.19 -4.22 -11.17
N ASP A 41 11.33 -4.10 -9.85
CA ASP A 41 12.41 -3.36 -9.20
C ASP A 41 13.45 -4.33 -8.57
N PRO A 42 14.60 -4.54 -9.22
CA PRO A 42 15.61 -5.48 -8.72
C PRO A 42 16.15 -5.12 -7.34
N LEU A 43 16.21 -3.82 -7.01
CA LEU A 43 16.71 -3.36 -5.72
C LEU A 43 15.71 -3.70 -4.60
N ARG A 44 14.41 -3.51 -4.85
CA ARG A 44 13.36 -3.93 -3.91
C ARG A 44 13.32 -5.44 -3.75
N MET A 45 13.46 -6.20 -4.83
CA MET A 45 13.53 -7.66 -4.76
C MET A 45 14.73 -8.14 -3.94
N ARG A 46 15.90 -7.48 -4.07
CA ARG A 46 17.08 -7.76 -3.23
C ARG A 46 16.81 -7.50 -1.75
N CYS A 47 16.16 -6.37 -1.41
CA CYS A 47 15.76 -6.08 -0.04
C CYS A 47 14.84 -7.16 0.54
N LEU A 48 13.83 -7.57 -0.22
CA LEU A 48 12.89 -8.63 0.20
C LEU A 48 13.60 -9.97 0.42
N ALA A 49 14.60 -10.31 -0.40
CA ALA A 49 15.38 -11.52 -0.23
C ALA A 49 16.21 -11.50 1.07
N HIS A 50 16.82 -10.35 1.43
CA HIS A 50 17.53 -10.20 2.71
C HIS A 50 16.60 -10.36 3.90
N VAL A 51 15.40 -9.74 3.84
CA VAL A 51 14.42 -9.84 4.93
C VAL A 51 13.85 -11.26 5.06
N ARG A 52 13.55 -11.94 3.94
CA ARG A 52 13.12 -13.35 3.95
C ARG A 52 14.12 -14.25 4.66
N ALA A 53 15.43 -14.05 4.41
CA ALA A 53 16.50 -14.85 5.02
C ALA A 53 16.57 -14.72 6.55
N LEU A 54 15.90 -13.74 7.16
CA LEU A 54 15.80 -13.63 8.61
C LEU A 54 14.86 -14.66 9.25
N ALA A 55 13.92 -15.20 8.47
CA ALA A 55 12.89 -16.15 8.92
C ALA A 55 12.10 -15.66 10.16
N LEU A 56 11.78 -14.37 10.22
CA LEU A 56 11.02 -13.78 11.32
C LEU A 56 9.52 -14.02 11.16
N PRO A 57 8.79 -14.26 12.26
CA PRO A 57 7.33 -14.44 12.20
C PRO A 57 6.65 -13.12 11.83
N ASP A 58 5.58 -13.22 11.03
CA ASP A 58 4.72 -12.10 10.59
C ASP A 58 5.55 -10.86 10.20
N CYS A 59 6.54 -11.08 9.31
CA CYS A 59 7.53 -10.09 8.92
C CYS A 59 7.22 -9.51 7.53
N TRP A 60 7.30 -8.19 7.40
CA TRP A 60 6.98 -7.43 6.20
C TRP A 60 7.95 -6.28 5.98
N VAL A 61 8.25 -5.96 4.73
CA VAL A 61 8.85 -4.68 4.36
C VAL A 61 7.72 -3.74 3.96
N ALA A 62 7.63 -2.57 4.59
CA ALA A 62 6.39 -1.81 4.61
C ALA A 62 6.57 -0.30 4.34
N ALA A 63 5.48 0.44 4.47
CA ALA A 63 5.45 1.90 4.46
C ALA A 63 6.03 2.52 3.18
N GLY A 64 7.05 3.38 3.33
CA GLY A 64 7.68 4.11 2.23
C GLY A 64 8.26 3.21 1.16
N PHE A 65 8.70 2.02 1.51
CA PHE A 65 9.23 1.03 0.56
C PHE A 65 8.20 0.66 -0.52
N VAL A 66 6.95 0.44 -0.12
CA VAL A 66 5.84 0.10 -1.02
C VAL A 66 5.22 1.35 -1.63
N ARG A 67 4.87 2.32 -0.78
CA ARG A 67 4.17 3.55 -1.18
C ARG A 67 4.93 4.31 -2.25
N SER A 68 6.22 4.54 -2.07
CA SER A 68 7.03 5.31 -3.02
C SER A 68 7.15 4.61 -4.37
N ALA A 69 7.26 3.27 -4.41
CA ALA A 69 7.29 2.51 -5.66
C ALA A 69 6.02 2.74 -6.49
N VAL A 70 4.85 2.67 -5.84
CA VAL A 70 3.57 2.87 -6.52
C VAL A 70 3.40 4.32 -6.97
N TRP A 71 3.71 5.28 -6.10
CA TRP A 71 3.59 6.70 -6.45
C TRP A 71 4.55 7.11 -7.57
N ASP A 72 5.78 6.62 -7.58
CA ASP A 72 6.73 6.85 -8.68
C ASP A 72 6.23 6.22 -9.98
N HIS A 73 5.69 5.00 -9.92
CA HIS A 73 5.08 4.34 -11.09
C HIS A 73 3.93 5.18 -11.67
N LEU A 74 3.01 5.65 -10.82
CA LEU A 74 1.86 6.45 -11.26
C LEU A 74 2.26 7.83 -11.80
N HIS A 75 3.35 8.41 -11.29
CA HIS A 75 3.96 9.63 -11.81
C HIS A 75 4.90 9.39 -13.00
N ARG A 76 4.94 8.15 -13.54
CA ARG A 76 5.75 7.76 -14.71
C ARG A 76 7.25 8.10 -14.56
N ARG A 77 7.76 7.96 -13.34
CA ARG A 77 9.19 8.14 -13.08
C ARG A 77 9.97 6.94 -13.58
N GLY A 78 11.08 7.17 -14.27
CA GLY A 78 11.89 6.10 -14.84
C GLY A 78 12.63 5.25 -13.80
N ARG A 79 12.82 5.77 -12.58
CA ARG A 79 13.41 5.07 -11.43
C ARG A 79 12.65 5.43 -10.16
N SER A 80 12.47 4.43 -9.31
CA SER A 80 11.94 4.64 -7.96
C SER A 80 13.08 4.46 -6.96
N ALA A 81 13.48 5.54 -6.32
CA ALA A 81 14.46 5.47 -5.23
C ALA A 81 13.87 4.72 -4.03
N LEU A 82 14.71 4.02 -3.28
CA LEU A 82 14.33 3.53 -1.96
C LEU A 82 14.10 4.72 -1.01
N PRO A 83 13.24 4.58 0.00
CA PRO A 83 13.15 5.55 1.09
C PRO A 83 14.49 5.63 1.83
N ALA A 84 14.67 6.70 2.62
CA ALA A 84 15.91 6.91 3.40
C ALA A 84 16.19 5.75 4.36
N ASP A 85 15.14 5.13 4.88
CA ASP A 85 15.18 3.92 5.69
C ASP A 85 14.16 2.91 5.20
N ILE A 86 14.50 1.63 5.27
CA ILE A 86 13.65 0.51 4.86
C ILE A 86 12.97 -0.03 6.11
N ASP A 87 11.67 0.22 6.22
CA ASP A 87 10.87 -0.23 7.34
C ASP A 87 10.61 -1.74 7.28
N VAL A 88 11.27 -2.50 8.15
CA VAL A 88 11.03 -3.93 8.38
C VAL A 88 10.23 -4.08 9.65
N ILE A 89 8.99 -4.48 9.52
CA ILE A 89 8.11 -4.74 10.65
C ILE A 89 7.91 -6.23 10.83
N TRP A 90 7.81 -6.67 12.06
CA TRP A 90 7.54 -8.05 12.41
C TRP A 90 6.72 -8.15 13.68
N PHE A 91 6.20 -9.31 14.01
CA PHE A 91 5.35 -9.45 15.19
C PHE A 91 5.68 -10.72 15.97
N ASP A 92 6.17 -10.53 17.20
CA ASP A 92 6.39 -11.62 18.14
C ASP A 92 6.29 -11.11 19.58
N ARG A 93 5.30 -11.59 20.31
CA ARG A 93 5.07 -11.21 21.72
C ARG A 93 6.11 -11.79 22.68
N ALA A 94 6.78 -12.86 22.30
CA ALA A 94 7.79 -13.49 23.14
C ALA A 94 9.14 -12.76 23.08
N ARG A 95 9.37 -11.93 22.06
CA ARG A 95 10.63 -11.21 21.82
C ARG A 95 10.43 -9.70 21.71
N CYS A 96 9.90 -9.08 22.76
CA CYS A 96 9.54 -7.65 22.77
C CYS A 96 10.68 -6.71 23.20
N ASP A 97 11.88 -7.20 23.47
CA ASP A 97 13.03 -6.34 23.79
C ASP A 97 13.50 -5.58 22.54
N ALA A 98 13.73 -4.27 22.69
CA ALA A 98 14.25 -3.44 21.62
C ALA A 98 15.66 -3.85 21.16
N ALA A 99 16.43 -4.50 22.01
CA ALA A 99 17.74 -5.04 21.65
C ALA A 99 17.66 -6.11 20.55
N VAL A 100 16.56 -6.88 20.52
CA VAL A 100 16.33 -7.88 19.44
C VAL A 100 16.18 -7.18 18.09
N ASP A 101 15.43 -6.07 18.03
CA ASP A 101 15.32 -5.28 16.78
C ASP A 101 16.69 -4.76 16.33
N ALA A 102 17.51 -4.25 17.27
CA ALA A 102 18.85 -3.74 16.96
C ALA A 102 19.78 -4.84 16.44
N GLU A 103 19.70 -6.06 16.99
CA GLU A 103 20.47 -7.21 16.51
C GLU A 103 20.07 -7.61 15.08
N ILE A 104 18.77 -7.64 14.79
CA ILE A 104 18.23 -7.95 13.46
C ILE A 104 18.68 -6.87 12.46
N GLU A 105 18.57 -5.61 12.83
CA GLU A 105 19.01 -4.47 12.03
C GLU A 105 20.53 -4.57 11.72
N ALA A 106 21.35 -4.91 12.70
CA ALA A 106 22.76 -5.14 12.51
C ALA A 106 23.07 -6.34 11.58
N ARG A 107 22.24 -7.40 11.62
CA ARG A 107 22.34 -8.53 10.68
C ARG A 107 22.04 -8.08 9.24
N LEU A 108 20.99 -7.32 9.02
CA LEU A 108 20.63 -6.78 7.70
C LEU A 108 21.72 -5.84 7.18
N ARG A 109 22.25 -4.95 8.03
CA ARG A 109 23.34 -4.04 7.64
C ARG A 109 24.64 -4.80 7.30
N ARG A 110 24.92 -5.93 7.93
CA ARG A 110 26.05 -6.80 7.54
C ARG A 110 25.78 -7.51 6.20
N ALA A 111 24.54 -7.88 5.91
CA ALA A 111 24.19 -8.52 4.64
C ALA A 111 24.25 -7.53 3.46
N ASP A 112 23.89 -6.27 3.66
CA ASP A 112 23.99 -5.20 2.67
C ASP A 112 24.21 -3.85 3.36
N ALA A 113 25.47 -3.43 3.40
CA ALA A 113 25.88 -2.17 4.04
C ALA A 113 25.49 -0.92 3.22
N SER A 114 25.00 -1.08 2.00
CA SER A 114 24.52 0.04 1.16
C SER A 114 23.09 0.47 1.48
N LEU A 115 22.40 -0.26 2.36
CA LEU A 115 20.99 -0.06 2.71
C LEU A 115 20.83 0.35 4.17
N GLU A 116 19.97 1.33 4.41
CA GLU A 116 19.58 1.71 5.76
C GLU A 116 18.30 0.99 6.16
N TRP A 117 18.34 0.33 7.32
CA TRP A 117 17.26 -0.52 7.81
C TRP A 117 16.67 0.04 9.10
N SER A 118 15.36 -0.02 9.23
CA SER A 118 14.62 0.28 10.45
C SER A 118 13.79 -0.94 10.83
N VAL A 119 14.21 -1.68 11.85
CA VAL A 119 13.55 -2.92 12.28
C VAL A 119 12.74 -2.67 13.52
N LYS A 120 11.44 -3.03 13.51
CA LYS A 120 10.54 -2.79 14.64
C LYS A 120 9.57 -3.94 14.87
N ASN A 121 9.67 -4.57 16.05
CA ASN A 121 8.66 -5.52 16.52
C ASN A 121 7.37 -4.78 16.89
N GLN A 122 6.32 -5.01 16.12
CA GLN A 122 5.03 -4.34 16.32
C GLN A 122 4.32 -4.78 17.61
N ALA A 123 4.69 -5.92 18.20
CA ALA A 123 4.09 -6.38 19.44
C ALA A 123 4.33 -5.42 20.62
N ARG A 124 5.38 -4.58 20.58
CA ARG A 124 5.67 -3.58 21.62
C ARG A 124 5.32 -2.14 21.24
N MET A 125 5.07 -1.87 19.93
CA MET A 125 4.90 -0.49 19.44
C MET A 125 3.61 0.18 19.93
N HIS A 126 2.60 -0.59 20.33
CA HIS A 126 1.39 -0.05 20.94
C HIS A 126 1.67 0.80 22.20
N LEU A 127 2.70 0.45 22.98
CA LEU A 127 3.09 1.22 24.16
C LEU A 127 3.60 2.62 23.77
N HIS A 128 4.43 2.70 22.74
CA HIS A 128 4.94 3.96 22.21
C HIS A 128 3.83 4.82 21.60
N ASN A 129 2.85 4.18 20.96
CA ASN A 129 1.78 4.86 20.23
C ASN A 129 0.58 5.22 21.14
N GLY A 130 0.54 4.73 22.38
CA GLY A 130 -0.59 4.90 23.30
C GLY A 130 -1.86 4.21 22.80
N ASP A 131 -1.69 3.04 22.16
CA ASP A 131 -2.77 2.23 21.62
C ASP A 131 -3.00 0.96 22.48
N ARG A 132 -4.11 0.24 22.22
CA ARG A 132 -4.28 -1.09 22.75
C ARG A 132 -3.22 -2.04 22.18
N PRO A 133 -2.90 -3.17 22.85
CA PRO A 133 -1.99 -4.17 22.33
C PRO A 133 -2.42 -4.66 20.94
N TYR A 134 -1.50 -4.63 19.99
CA TYR A 134 -1.73 -5.15 18.64
C TYR A 134 -1.72 -6.68 18.64
N ARG A 135 -2.40 -7.29 17.66
CA ARG A 135 -2.54 -8.73 17.53
C ARG A 135 -1.62 -9.34 16.48
N THR A 136 -1.31 -8.56 15.43
CA THR A 136 -0.47 -8.93 14.29
C THR A 136 0.24 -7.69 13.74
N ALA A 137 1.20 -7.86 12.83
CA ALA A 137 1.78 -6.74 12.10
C ALA A 137 0.72 -5.97 11.28
N ALA A 138 -0.22 -6.67 10.66
CA ALA A 138 -1.33 -6.04 9.93
C ALA A 138 -2.26 -5.24 10.84
N ASP A 139 -2.57 -5.74 12.06
CA ASP A 139 -3.35 -4.98 13.05
C ASP A 139 -2.61 -3.68 13.45
N ALA A 140 -1.29 -3.73 13.60
CA ALA A 140 -0.49 -2.54 13.88
C ALA A 140 -0.54 -1.51 12.74
N MET A 141 -0.47 -1.97 11.49
CA MET A 141 -0.59 -1.10 10.31
C MET A 141 -1.90 -0.29 10.28
N CYS A 142 -3.01 -0.85 10.78
CA CYS A 142 -4.30 -0.13 10.89
C CYS A 142 -4.23 1.12 11.78
N HIS A 143 -3.21 1.22 12.65
CA HIS A 143 -2.99 2.33 13.58
C HIS A 143 -1.87 3.27 13.11
N TRP A 144 -1.40 3.14 11.87
CA TRP A 144 -0.44 4.05 11.27
C TRP A 144 -1.11 5.35 10.80
N PRO A 145 -0.34 6.43 10.57
CA PRO A 145 -0.92 7.74 10.28
C PRO A 145 -1.77 7.80 9.01
N GLU A 146 -1.33 7.16 7.92
CA GLU A 146 -2.00 7.25 6.62
C GLU A 146 -2.40 5.88 6.09
N THR A 147 -3.57 5.82 5.43
CA THR A 147 -4.07 4.60 4.77
C THR A 147 -3.11 4.11 3.68
N ALA A 148 -2.60 5.02 2.84
CA ALA A 148 -1.66 4.70 1.76
C ALA A 148 -0.27 4.23 2.27
N THR A 149 0.03 4.39 3.55
CA THR A 149 1.28 3.91 4.17
C THR A 149 1.10 2.55 4.85
N ALA A 150 -0.14 2.17 5.20
CA ALA A 150 -0.48 0.94 5.92
C ALA A 150 -0.45 -0.29 4.99
N ILE A 151 0.70 -0.53 4.37
CA ILE A 151 0.89 -1.59 3.38
C ILE A 151 2.27 -2.22 3.58
N GLY A 152 2.34 -3.54 3.50
CA GLY A 152 3.58 -4.30 3.53
C GLY A 152 3.64 -5.35 2.43
N VAL A 153 4.84 -5.74 2.04
CA VAL A 153 5.13 -6.83 1.12
C VAL A 153 6.19 -7.74 1.71
N ARG A 154 6.16 -9.01 1.32
CA ARG A 154 7.22 -9.98 1.66
C ARG A 154 7.35 -11.02 0.56
N LEU A 155 8.45 -11.77 0.57
CA LEU A 155 8.58 -12.99 -0.24
C LEU A 155 8.11 -14.19 0.57
N SER A 156 7.26 -15.02 -0.02
CA SER A 156 6.91 -16.36 0.50
C SER A 156 8.11 -17.32 0.41
N GLU A 157 7.94 -18.54 0.92
CA GLU A 157 8.94 -19.60 0.78
C GLU A 157 9.19 -19.94 -0.69
N GLU A 158 8.15 -19.91 -1.52
CA GLU A 158 8.18 -20.16 -2.96
C GLU A 158 8.78 -18.98 -3.76
N GLY A 159 9.05 -17.84 -3.12
CA GLY A 159 9.59 -16.64 -3.75
C GLY A 159 8.54 -15.71 -4.37
N GLU A 160 7.26 -15.98 -4.12
CA GLU A 160 6.17 -15.11 -4.56
C GLU A 160 6.01 -13.88 -3.66
N ILE A 161 5.60 -12.75 -4.23
CA ILE A 161 5.33 -11.55 -3.43
C ILE A 161 3.95 -11.65 -2.79
N GLU A 162 3.92 -11.67 -1.47
CA GLU A 162 2.71 -11.53 -0.68
C GLU A 162 2.48 -10.07 -0.27
N VAL A 163 1.22 -9.67 -0.16
CA VAL A 163 0.81 -8.29 0.16
C VAL A 163 -0.06 -8.28 1.40
N ALA A 164 0.29 -7.46 2.38
CA ALA A 164 -0.57 -7.09 3.50
C ALA A 164 -1.07 -5.65 3.31
N ALA A 165 -2.35 -5.48 3.09
CA ALA A 165 -3.01 -4.19 2.91
C ALA A 165 -4.31 -4.16 3.74
N PRO A 166 -4.23 -4.06 5.08
CA PRO A 166 -5.39 -4.20 5.95
C PRO A 166 -6.44 -3.09 5.77
N LEU A 167 -6.08 -1.96 5.17
CA LEU A 167 -6.97 -0.85 4.84
C LEU A 167 -7.24 -0.73 3.33
N GLY A 168 -6.89 -1.76 2.56
CA GLY A 168 -7.03 -1.78 1.10
C GLY A 168 -5.92 -1.04 0.37
N LEU A 169 -6.02 -1.01 -0.95
CA LEU A 169 -5.06 -0.37 -1.86
C LEU A 169 -5.62 0.87 -2.56
N ASP A 170 -6.89 1.18 -2.36
CA ASP A 170 -7.61 2.23 -3.12
C ASP A 170 -6.96 3.60 -2.97
N ASP A 171 -6.70 4.04 -1.74
CA ASP A 171 -6.08 5.34 -1.49
C ASP A 171 -4.66 5.41 -2.07
N LEU A 172 -3.89 4.31 -2.00
CA LEU A 172 -2.54 4.25 -2.55
C LEU A 172 -2.53 4.50 -4.07
N PHE A 173 -3.38 3.77 -4.81
CA PHE A 173 -3.44 3.87 -6.27
C PHE A 173 -4.22 5.09 -6.76
N ALA A 174 -5.12 5.63 -5.95
CA ALA A 174 -5.83 6.88 -6.23
C ALA A 174 -5.00 8.13 -5.88
N LEU A 175 -3.74 7.97 -5.43
CA LEU A 175 -2.87 9.07 -4.99
C LEU A 175 -3.48 9.90 -3.85
N ILE A 176 -4.22 9.25 -2.95
CA ILE A 176 -4.85 9.89 -1.80
C ILE A 176 -4.01 9.64 -0.55
N VAL A 177 -3.67 10.73 0.15
CA VAL A 177 -3.09 10.70 1.49
C VAL A 177 -4.21 11.02 2.47
N ARG A 178 -4.69 10.01 3.17
CA ARG A 178 -5.82 10.10 4.10
C ARG A 178 -5.42 9.60 5.48
N PRO A 179 -5.83 10.27 6.57
CA PRO A 179 -5.57 9.77 7.90
C PRO A 179 -6.37 8.48 8.16
N THR A 180 -5.74 7.54 8.85
CA THR A 180 -6.47 6.36 9.36
C THR A 180 -7.45 6.78 10.46
N ALA A 181 -8.36 5.88 10.85
CA ALA A 181 -9.31 6.16 11.91
C ALA A 181 -8.63 6.62 13.23
N ALA A 182 -7.47 6.06 13.55
CA ALA A 182 -6.69 6.43 14.73
C ALA A 182 -6.19 7.89 14.70
N PHE A 183 -6.05 8.48 13.52
CA PHE A 183 -5.52 9.82 13.32
C PHE A 183 -6.56 10.88 12.91
N ARG A 184 -7.86 10.55 12.94
CA ARG A 184 -8.95 11.52 12.71
C ARG A 184 -9.40 12.26 13.96
N GLY A 185 -9.05 11.76 15.15
CA GLY A 185 -9.42 12.32 16.45
C GLY A 185 -8.22 12.90 17.19
N ARG A 186 -7.97 12.36 18.39
CA ARG A 186 -6.92 12.82 19.31
C ARG A 186 -5.52 12.93 18.68
N LYS A 187 -5.19 12.06 17.72
CA LYS A 187 -3.88 12.05 17.03
C LYS A 187 -3.87 12.90 15.76
N ARG A 188 -4.93 13.68 15.48
CA ARG A 188 -5.03 14.47 14.24
C ARG A 188 -3.86 15.43 14.07
N GLN A 189 -3.44 16.11 15.14
CA GLN A 189 -2.31 17.04 15.05
C GLN A 189 -1.01 16.32 14.65
N VAL A 190 -0.76 15.13 15.17
CA VAL A 190 0.42 14.32 14.79
C VAL A 190 0.41 14.01 13.28
N TYR A 191 -0.76 13.72 12.71
CA TYR A 191 -0.90 13.53 11.27
C TYR A 191 -0.60 14.81 10.48
N LEU A 192 -1.12 15.96 10.90
CA LEU A 192 -0.88 17.24 10.22
C LEU A 192 0.60 17.66 10.28
N ASP A 193 1.24 17.51 11.42
CA ASP A 193 2.67 17.78 11.60
C ASP A 193 3.53 16.88 10.71
N ARG A 194 3.14 15.61 10.60
CA ARG A 194 3.80 14.65 9.70
C ARG A 194 3.64 15.04 8.22
N LEU A 195 2.46 15.48 7.78
CA LEU A 195 2.26 15.98 6.41
C LEU A 195 3.18 17.16 6.12
N ALA A 196 3.27 18.12 7.05
CA ALA A 196 4.13 19.28 6.92
C ALA A 196 5.62 18.91 6.85
N ALA A 197 6.05 17.93 7.66
CA ALA A 197 7.44 17.46 7.68
C ALA A 197 7.80 16.64 6.43
N LYS A 198 6.88 15.81 5.93
CA LYS A 198 7.16 14.90 4.80
C LYS A 198 7.12 15.59 3.43
N ARG A 199 6.36 16.66 3.28
CA ARG A 199 6.28 17.49 2.06
C ARG A 199 6.12 16.65 0.78
N TRP A 200 5.35 15.57 0.85
CA TRP A 200 5.23 14.59 -0.25
C TRP A 200 4.77 15.19 -1.57
N SER A 201 3.92 16.22 -1.55
CA SER A 201 3.43 16.90 -2.76
C SER A 201 4.54 17.59 -3.57
N GLU A 202 5.71 17.88 -2.98
CA GLU A 202 6.85 18.40 -3.72
C GLU A 202 7.50 17.31 -4.58
N THR A 203 7.47 16.08 -4.11
CA THR A 203 7.99 14.92 -4.85
C THR A 203 6.93 14.32 -5.78
N TRP A 204 5.68 14.26 -5.34
CA TRP A 204 4.54 13.67 -6.04
C TRP A 204 3.39 14.67 -6.13
N PRO A 205 3.39 15.56 -7.15
CA PRO A 205 2.46 16.69 -7.23
C PRO A 205 0.99 16.31 -7.43
N ASP A 206 0.71 15.11 -7.95
CA ASP A 206 -0.67 14.64 -8.18
C ASP A 206 -1.33 14.07 -6.91
N LEU A 207 -0.64 14.10 -5.76
CA LEU A 207 -1.20 13.64 -4.49
C LEU A 207 -2.35 14.54 -4.03
N ARG A 208 -3.43 13.92 -3.61
CA ARG A 208 -4.58 14.56 -2.96
C ARG A 208 -4.51 14.36 -1.46
N ILE A 209 -4.27 15.45 -0.73
CA ILE A 209 -4.13 15.42 0.73
C ILE A 209 -5.48 15.64 1.38
N VAL A 210 -5.92 14.70 2.21
CA VAL A 210 -7.12 14.80 3.05
C VAL A 210 -6.68 15.19 4.45
N GLN A 211 -7.14 16.34 4.94
CA GLN A 211 -6.69 16.85 6.26
C GLN A 211 -7.44 16.27 7.46
N GLY A 212 -8.49 15.45 7.21
CA GLY A 212 -9.27 14.78 8.26
C GLY A 212 -10.38 15.64 8.83
#